data_a4de8598a0f06e85fa5c7f54cedb4371
#
_entry.id   a4de8598a0f06e85fa5c7f54cedb4371
#
_cell.length_a   1.000
_cell.length_b   1.000
_cell.length_c   1.000
_cell.angle_alpha   90.00
_cell.angle_beta   90.00
_cell.angle_gamma   90.00
#
_symmetry.space_group_name_H-M   'P 1'
#
loop_
_entity.id
_entity.type
_entity.pdbx_description
1 polymer ?
#
loop_
_entity_poly.entity_id
_entity_poly.type
_entity_poly.pdbx_seq_one_letter_code
_entity_poly.pdbx_strand_id
1 'polypeptide(L)'
;SAAVGFAFTLALFIALVATEYIMLTTQGAWIKLMLPSLLLAGGHLLLTTKRFLITERGKARLDIESAENNRMLGLSMQGQGQLDIAFERFRKLPVDQSALELLYNLALDYERKRQFNKASSVYAYMQEYNSRFRDVPERIRRARAMEQAVILGGAHSAAGGSLLIDNQGIEKPMLGRYEIERELGKGAMGAVYLGRDPKISRVVAIKTLALSQEFEGDELELVKARFFREAETAGRLTHPNIVTIFDAGEEHDLAYIAMEFLKGTDLIQYTSKQNLLPINKVLDLTKRIATGLAYAHSNDVVHRDIKPANIMWDPATDSMKITDFGVARITNASRTRTGAILGTPPYMSPEQLAGQKVSGQSDLFSLGVMLFHLVTGELPFKGEPMATLVYQITNQQHPAPTSVNPNVPRCVCTIINRAMEKDLEKRYKTGMQMATDIVKCQKIIAAELKGRR
;
A
#
# COMPACT_ATOMS: atom_id res chain seq x y z
N SER A 1 35.02 7.59 12.42
CA SER A 1 36.10 7.14 13.31
C SER A 1 37.37 8.01 13.26
N ALA A 2 37.76 8.58 12.09
CA ALA A 2 38.94 9.45 11.96
C ALA A 2 38.80 10.79 12.69
N ALA A 3 37.59 11.42 12.61
CA ALA A 3 37.29 12.66 13.31
C ALA A 3 37.33 12.49 14.85
N VAL A 4 36.84 11.36 15.34
CA VAL A 4 36.89 11.02 16.78
C VAL A 4 38.34 10.81 17.25
N GLY A 5 39.17 10.14 16.44
CA GLY A 5 40.60 9.97 16.71
C GLY A 5 41.34 11.30 16.71
N PHE A 6 41.04 12.20 15.80
CA PHE A 6 41.62 13.55 15.74
C PHE A 6 41.23 14.39 16.96
N ALA A 7 39.94 14.42 17.32
CA ALA A 7 39.44 15.14 18.49
C ALA A 7 40.10 14.63 19.80
N PHE A 8 40.24 13.31 19.92
CA PHE A 8 40.90 12.68 21.08
C PHE A 8 42.40 13.05 21.18
N THR A 9 43.14 13.00 20.06
CA THR A 9 44.57 13.39 20.04
C THR A 9 44.77 14.87 20.30
N LEU A 10 43.86 15.72 19.82
CA LEU A 10 43.89 17.16 20.10
C LEU A 10 43.63 17.46 21.58
N ALA A 11 42.63 16.79 22.19
CA ALA A 11 42.35 16.91 23.62
C ALA A 11 43.52 16.45 24.50
N LEU A 12 44.15 15.33 24.13
CA LEU A 12 45.34 14.80 24.82
C LEU A 12 46.53 15.76 24.73
N PHE A 13 46.74 16.38 23.57
CA PHE A 13 47.79 17.37 23.37
C PHE A 13 47.55 18.63 24.23
N ILE A 14 46.32 19.12 24.27
CA ILE A 14 45.98 20.28 25.12
C ILE A 14 46.16 19.95 26.59
N ALA A 15 45.73 18.77 27.03
CA ALA A 15 45.92 18.33 28.42
C ALA A 15 47.39 18.21 28.79
N LEU A 16 48.24 17.71 27.90
CA LEU A 16 49.67 17.53 28.11
C LEU A 16 50.38 18.90 28.21
N VAL A 17 50.05 19.84 27.31
CA VAL A 17 50.56 21.22 27.35
C VAL A 17 50.11 21.96 28.62
N ALA A 18 48.85 21.80 29.02
CA ALA A 18 48.34 22.40 30.26
C ALA A 18 49.05 21.81 31.53
N THR A 19 49.27 20.49 31.55
CA THR A 19 49.95 19.82 32.67
C THR A 19 51.43 20.26 32.78
N GLU A 20 52.12 20.38 31.64
CA GLU A 20 53.48 20.86 31.59
C GLU A 20 53.60 22.35 31.99
N TYR A 21 52.64 23.18 31.56
CA TYR A 21 52.59 24.59 31.99
C TYR A 21 52.39 24.75 33.52
N ILE A 22 51.50 23.93 34.11
CA ILE A 22 51.26 23.90 35.56
C ILE A 22 52.51 23.46 36.31
N MET A 23 53.20 22.40 35.86
CA MET A 23 54.41 21.92 36.43
C MET A 23 55.58 22.92 36.34
N LEU A 24 55.68 23.66 35.25
CA LEU A 24 56.67 24.73 35.04
C LEU A 24 56.49 25.90 36.01
N THR A 25 55.25 26.25 36.31
CA THR A 25 54.91 27.37 37.22
C THR A 25 55.04 26.99 38.69
N THR A 26 54.99 25.68 39.04
CA THR A 26 55.03 25.24 40.44
C THR A 26 56.39 24.72 40.93
N GLN A 27 57.24 24.18 40.06
CA GLN A 27 58.50 23.52 40.52
C GLN A 27 59.76 23.74 39.69
N GLY A 28 59.98 24.75 38.93
CA GLY A 28 61.23 25.20 38.30
C GLY A 28 62.27 24.19 37.71
N ALA A 29 62.09 22.90 37.78
CA ALA A 29 63.13 21.89 37.53
C ALA A 29 62.98 21.04 36.25
N TRP A 30 61.93 21.22 35.40
CA TRP A 30 61.60 20.26 34.35
C TRP A 30 61.81 20.72 32.90
N ILE A 31 62.56 21.80 32.69
CA ILE A 31 62.80 22.37 31.36
C ILE A 31 63.44 21.39 30.36
N LYS A 32 64.22 20.42 30.83
CA LYS A 32 64.95 19.47 29.98
C LYS A 32 64.05 18.35 29.35
N LEU A 33 62.85 18.05 29.92
CA LEU A 33 61.95 17.06 29.41
C LEU A 33 60.77 17.67 28.61
N MET A 34 60.50 18.94 28.81
CA MET A 34 59.37 19.63 28.17
C MET A 34 59.55 19.77 26.64
N LEU A 35 60.75 20.06 26.17
CA LEU A 35 60.99 20.25 24.73
C LEU A 35 60.86 18.94 23.92
N PRO A 36 61.35 17.78 24.35
CA PRO A 36 61.12 16.50 23.63
C PRO A 36 59.67 16.06 23.64
N SER A 37 58.90 16.22 24.74
CA SER A 37 57.52 15.85 24.84
C SER A 37 56.63 16.71 23.96
N LEU A 38 56.87 18.01 23.89
CA LEU A 38 56.18 18.93 22.99
C LEU A 38 56.46 18.64 21.50
N LEU A 39 57.70 18.30 21.15
CA LEU A 39 58.08 17.87 19.79
C LEU A 39 57.43 16.55 19.39
N LEU A 40 57.36 15.54 20.29
CA LEU A 40 56.69 14.28 20.04
C LEU A 40 55.17 14.45 19.89
N ALA A 41 54.55 15.23 20.77
CA ALA A 41 53.12 15.49 20.72
C ALA A 41 52.73 16.34 19.47
N GLY A 42 53.52 17.34 19.15
CA GLY A 42 53.36 18.14 17.92
C GLY A 42 53.57 17.34 16.66
N GLY A 43 54.60 16.45 16.63
CA GLY A 43 54.82 15.51 15.53
C GLY A 43 53.68 14.53 15.34
N HIS A 44 53.12 14.00 16.40
CA HIS A 44 51.96 13.09 16.37
C HIS A 44 50.69 13.83 15.87
N LEU A 45 50.45 15.04 16.35
CA LEU A 45 49.33 15.87 15.89
C LEU A 45 49.46 16.18 14.41
N LEU A 46 50.63 16.53 13.91
CA LEU A 46 50.90 16.80 12.48
C LEU A 46 50.66 15.55 11.63
N LEU A 47 51.09 14.36 12.06
CA LEU A 47 50.89 13.10 11.36
C LEU A 47 49.41 12.69 11.32
N THR A 48 48.71 12.86 12.45
CA THR A 48 47.26 12.55 12.51
C THR A 48 46.45 13.51 11.67
N THR A 49 46.76 14.81 11.66
CA THR A 49 46.12 15.83 10.80
C THR A 49 46.37 15.53 9.34
N LYS A 50 47.61 15.20 8.95
CA LYS A 50 47.93 14.83 7.58
C LYS A 50 47.20 13.56 7.14
N ARG A 51 47.10 12.54 7.97
CA ARG A 51 46.32 11.30 7.71
C ARG A 51 44.83 11.60 7.57
N PHE A 52 44.27 12.43 8.43
CA PHE A 52 42.86 12.86 8.35
C PHE A 52 42.56 13.58 7.02
N LEU A 53 43.38 14.57 6.65
CA LEU A 53 43.23 15.32 5.39
C LEU A 53 43.36 14.43 4.15
N ILE A 54 44.29 13.45 4.15
CA ILE A 54 44.44 12.50 3.05
C ILE A 54 43.21 11.59 2.94
N THR A 55 42.66 11.12 4.05
CA THR A 55 41.48 10.25 4.08
C THR A 55 40.23 11.00 3.58
N GLU A 56 40.03 12.22 4.03
CA GLU A 56 38.91 13.05 3.59
C GLU A 56 39.01 13.41 2.09
N ARG A 57 40.21 13.77 1.61
CA ARG A 57 40.44 14.02 0.16
C ARG A 57 40.22 12.74 -0.66
N GLY A 58 40.62 11.57 -0.15
CA GLY A 58 40.37 10.29 -0.80
C GLY A 58 38.90 9.96 -0.92
N LYS A 59 38.11 10.16 0.13
CA LYS A 59 36.66 10.00 0.11
C LYS A 59 35.99 10.95 -0.87
N ALA A 60 36.29 12.23 -0.80
CA ALA A 60 35.71 13.25 -1.69
C ALA A 60 36.03 12.92 -3.17
N ARG A 61 37.21 12.37 -3.45
CA ARG A 61 37.59 11.94 -4.82
C ARG A 61 36.79 10.73 -5.29
N LEU A 62 36.59 9.73 -4.42
CA LEU A 62 35.77 8.55 -4.71
C LEU A 62 34.30 8.91 -4.94
N ASP A 63 33.77 9.85 -4.15
CA ASP A 63 32.39 10.33 -4.29
C ASP A 63 32.21 11.09 -5.61
N ILE A 64 33.16 11.90 -6.02
CA ILE A 64 33.13 12.60 -7.31
C ILE A 64 33.21 11.62 -8.47
N GLU A 65 34.13 10.66 -8.42
CA GLU A 65 34.30 9.63 -9.48
C GLU A 65 33.06 8.74 -9.58
N SER A 66 32.46 8.36 -8.47
CA SER A 66 31.18 7.64 -8.41
C SER A 66 30.03 8.45 -9.01
N ALA A 67 29.94 9.73 -8.71
CA ALA A 67 28.93 10.63 -9.28
C ALA A 67 29.10 10.76 -10.80
N GLU A 68 30.34 10.94 -11.30
CA GLU A 68 30.61 11.07 -12.72
C GLU A 68 30.29 9.80 -13.50
N ASN A 69 30.60 8.62 -12.94
CA ASN A 69 30.22 7.32 -13.50
C ASN A 69 28.69 7.15 -13.56
N ASN A 70 27.96 7.51 -12.49
CA ASN A 70 26.50 7.44 -12.50
C ASN A 70 25.89 8.42 -13.51
N ARG A 71 26.47 9.62 -13.67
CA ARG A 71 26.05 10.59 -14.68
C ARG A 71 26.20 10.05 -16.10
N MET A 72 27.38 9.51 -16.44
CA MET A 72 27.65 8.96 -17.77
C MET A 72 26.77 7.75 -18.09
N LEU A 73 26.63 6.82 -17.14
CA LEU A 73 25.74 5.66 -17.29
C LEU A 73 24.27 6.09 -17.45
N GLY A 74 23.81 7.05 -16.65
CA GLY A 74 22.45 7.58 -16.76
C GLY A 74 22.17 8.20 -18.12
N LEU A 75 23.07 9.02 -18.64
CA LEU A 75 22.95 9.61 -19.99
C LEU A 75 22.98 8.55 -21.10
N SER A 76 23.83 7.53 -20.97
CA SER A 76 23.89 6.40 -21.93
C SER A 76 22.56 5.64 -21.93
N MET A 77 22.00 5.31 -20.76
CA MET A 77 20.72 4.62 -20.64
C MET A 77 19.56 5.46 -21.16
N GLN A 78 19.55 6.78 -20.88
CA GLN A 78 18.58 7.71 -21.44
C GLN A 78 18.63 7.74 -22.98
N GLY A 79 19.82 7.81 -23.57
CA GLY A 79 20.00 7.76 -25.02
C GLY A 79 19.55 6.44 -25.67
N GLN A 80 19.62 5.33 -24.93
CA GLN A 80 19.10 4.02 -25.34
C GLN A 80 17.59 3.87 -25.11
N GLY A 81 16.94 4.86 -24.53
CA GLY A 81 15.52 4.84 -24.21
C GLY A 81 15.15 4.05 -22.96
N GLN A 82 16.13 3.59 -22.18
CA GLN A 82 15.98 2.90 -20.90
C GLN A 82 15.83 3.94 -19.76
N LEU A 83 14.71 4.67 -19.77
CA LEU A 83 14.53 5.84 -18.93
C LEU A 83 14.47 5.51 -17.44
N ASP A 84 13.95 4.33 -17.07
CA ASP A 84 13.85 3.90 -15.67
C ASP A 84 15.24 3.66 -15.06
N ILE A 85 16.13 3.02 -15.81
CA ILE A 85 17.53 2.81 -15.39
C ILE A 85 18.27 4.15 -15.32
N ALA A 86 18.01 5.06 -16.27
CA ALA A 86 18.57 6.40 -16.23
C ALA A 86 18.15 7.17 -14.97
N PHE A 87 16.88 7.08 -14.56
CA PHE A 87 16.36 7.68 -13.34
C PHE A 87 17.08 7.16 -12.09
N GLU A 88 17.23 5.84 -11.97
CA GLU A 88 17.95 5.22 -10.85
C GLU A 88 19.43 5.65 -10.77
N ARG A 89 20.07 5.93 -11.90
CA ARG A 89 21.43 6.46 -11.92
C ARG A 89 21.48 7.93 -11.53
N PHE A 90 20.56 8.75 -12.02
CA PHE A 90 20.50 10.17 -11.70
C PHE A 90 20.13 10.44 -10.23
N ARG A 91 19.32 9.58 -9.61
CA ARG A 91 19.00 9.66 -8.16
C ARG A 91 20.23 9.47 -7.25
N LYS A 92 21.30 8.83 -7.75
CA LYS A 92 22.56 8.63 -7.00
C LYS A 92 23.51 9.80 -7.10
N LEU A 93 23.19 10.81 -7.91
CA LEU A 93 24.00 12.03 -8.02
C LEU A 93 23.76 12.94 -6.80
N PRO A 94 24.78 13.72 -6.38
CA PRO A 94 24.53 14.87 -5.51
C PRO A 94 23.52 15.79 -6.18
N VAL A 95 22.48 16.21 -5.43
CA VAL A 95 21.39 17.01 -6.01
C VAL A 95 21.86 18.46 -6.12
N ASP A 96 22.60 18.75 -7.18
CA ASP A 96 22.99 20.07 -7.61
C ASP A 96 22.13 20.55 -8.79
N GLN A 97 22.39 21.76 -9.26
CA GLN A 97 21.67 22.32 -10.40
C GLN A 97 21.85 21.47 -11.68
N SER A 98 23.01 20.84 -11.87
CA SER A 98 23.30 19.97 -13.00
C SER A 98 22.49 18.66 -12.94
N ALA A 99 22.35 18.06 -11.77
CA ALA A 99 21.54 16.86 -11.59
C ALA A 99 20.04 17.15 -11.81
N LEU A 100 19.56 18.32 -11.35
CA LEU A 100 18.18 18.77 -11.61
C LEU A 100 17.92 18.98 -13.11
N GLU A 101 18.90 19.49 -13.88
CA GLU A 101 18.78 19.61 -15.33
C GLU A 101 18.66 18.24 -16.01
N LEU A 102 19.44 17.26 -15.57
CA LEU A 102 19.37 15.88 -16.10
C LEU A 102 18.01 15.23 -15.80
N LEU A 103 17.54 15.36 -14.58
CA LEU A 103 16.22 14.86 -14.17
C LEU A 103 15.10 15.57 -14.93
N TYR A 104 15.20 16.87 -15.16
CA TYR A 104 14.23 17.62 -15.94
C TYR A 104 14.15 17.12 -17.38
N ASN A 105 15.29 16.91 -18.04
CA ASN A 105 15.34 16.38 -19.40
C ASN A 105 14.80 14.95 -19.46
N LEU A 106 15.10 14.11 -18.46
CA LEU A 106 14.55 12.78 -18.33
C LEU A 106 13.03 12.79 -18.21
N ALA A 107 12.49 13.71 -17.39
CA ALA A 107 11.04 13.87 -17.24
C ALA A 107 10.37 14.30 -18.57
N LEU A 108 11.02 15.15 -19.35
CA LEU A 108 10.56 15.50 -20.69
C LEU A 108 10.55 14.31 -21.65
N ASP A 109 11.53 13.40 -21.55
CA ASP A 109 11.57 12.19 -22.37
C ASP A 109 10.42 11.21 -21.97
N TYR A 110 10.10 11.11 -20.69
CA TYR A 110 8.88 10.41 -20.24
C TYR A 110 7.60 11.05 -20.79
N GLU A 111 7.48 12.39 -20.77
CA GLU A 111 6.34 13.08 -21.39
C GLU A 111 6.22 12.81 -22.89
N ARG A 112 7.35 12.82 -23.64
CA ARG A 112 7.40 12.49 -25.07
C ARG A 112 6.95 11.07 -25.37
N LYS A 113 7.26 10.13 -24.47
CA LYS A 113 6.79 8.74 -24.54
C LYS A 113 5.37 8.55 -23.95
N ARG A 114 4.67 9.62 -23.58
CA ARG A 114 3.35 9.62 -22.93
C ARG A 114 3.29 8.86 -21.60
N GLN A 115 4.43 8.65 -20.94
CA GLN A 115 4.53 8.04 -19.62
C GLN A 115 4.38 9.13 -18.54
N PHE A 116 3.19 9.76 -18.47
CA PHE A 116 2.94 10.95 -17.64
C PHE A 116 3.03 10.66 -16.14
N ASN A 117 2.70 9.45 -15.71
CA ASN A 117 2.87 8.96 -14.35
C ASN A 117 4.34 9.00 -13.91
N LYS A 118 5.25 8.47 -14.75
CA LYS A 118 6.69 8.47 -14.49
C LYS A 118 7.27 9.89 -14.56
N ALA A 119 6.85 10.69 -15.52
CA ALA A 119 7.21 12.11 -15.58
C ALA A 119 6.81 12.85 -14.30
N SER A 120 5.58 12.63 -13.82
CA SER A 120 5.07 13.20 -12.56
C SER A 120 5.93 12.79 -11.36
N SER A 121 6.36 11.53 -11.28
CA SER A 121 7.22 11.01 -10.21
C SER A 121 8.61 11.67 -10.21
N VAL A 122 9.21 11.84 -11.40
CA VAL A 122 10.51 12.52 -11.53
C VAL A 122 10.38 13.99 -11.12
N TYR A 123 9.35 14.69 -11.58
CA TYR A 123 9.11 16.09 -11.19
C TYR A 123 8.83 16.23 -9.69
N ALA A 124 8.10 15.28 -9.08
CA ALA A 124 7.85 15.29 -7.64
C ALA A 124 9.15 15.13 -6.85
N TYR A 125 10.04 14.21 -7.28
CA TYR A 125 11.38 14.06 -6.71
C TYR A 125 12.20 15.35 -6.80
N MET A 126 12.17 16.03 -7.95
CA MET A 126 12.85 17.31 -8.12
C MET A 126 12.30 18.41 -7.18
N GLN A 127 10.97 18.42 -6.98
CA GLN A 127 10.28 19.40 -6.13
C GLN A 127 10.67 19.27 -4.65
N GLU A 128 11.02 18.08 -4.16
CA GLU A 128 11.52 17.86 -2.79
C GLU A 128 12.82 18.63 -2.52
N TYR A 129 13.67 18.81 -3.55
CA TYR A 129 14.95 19.50 -3.43
C TYR A 129 14.90 20.97 -3.82
N ASN A 130 14.10 21.31 -4.84
CA ASN A 130 13.91 22.69 -5.27
C ASN A 130 12.49 22.93 -5.78
N SER A 131 11.65 23.45 -4.90
CA SER A 131 10.23 23.73 -5.18
C SER A 131 9.97 24.77 -6.27
N ARG A 132 11.00 25.54 -6.68
CA ARG A 132 10.93 26.62 -7.67
C ARG A 132 11.82 26.39 -8.90
N PHE A 133 12.22 25.13 -9.14
CA PHE A 133 13.04 24.83 -10.31
C PHE A 133 12.19 24.94 -11.59
N ARG A 134 12.53 25.91 -12.45
CA ARG A 134 11.84 26.15 -13.74
C ARG A 134 10.30 26.12 -13.61
N ASP A 135 9.63 25.41 -14.53
CA ASP A 135 8.19 25.20 -14.60
C ASP A 135 7.73 23.86 -13.98
N VAL A 136 8.57 23.21 -13.15
CA VAL A 136 8.27 21.92 -12.52
C VAL A 136 6.90 21.90 -11.81
N PRO A 137 6.49 22.88 -11.00
CA PRO A 137 5.17 22.90 -10.36
C PRO A 137 4.00 22.91 -11.37
N GLU A 138 4.17 23.56 -12.51
CA GLU A 138 3.19 23.57 -13.59
C GLU A 138 3.17 22.24 -14.33
N ARG A 139 4.34 21.65 -14.58
CA ARG A 139 4.48 20.37 -15.26
C ARG A 139 3.91 19.23 -14.41
N ILE A 140 4.10 19.22 -13.10
CA ILE A 140 3.45 18.26 -12.21
C ILE A 140 1.93 18.34 -12.37
N ARG A 141 1.36 19.54 -12.33
CA ARG A 141 -0.08 19.73 -12.53
C ARG A 141 -0.54 19.24 -13.90
N ARG A 142 0.24 19.56 -14.94
CA ARG A 142 -0.04 19.16 -16.32
C ARG A 142 0.14 17.65 -16.52
N ALA A 143 1.19 17.04 -16.01
CA ALA A 143 1.42 15.60 -16.09
C ALA A 143 0.32 14.83 -15.36
N ARG A 144 -0.09 15.27 -14.16
CA ARG A 144 -1.23 14.69 -13.43
C ARG A 144 -2.56 14.90 -14.16
N ALA A 145 -2.78 16.08 -14.77
CA ALA A 145 -3.96 16.32 -15.58
C ALA A 145 -3.97 15.46 -16.85
N MET A 146 -2.81 15.23 -17.48
CA MET A 146 -2.67 14.35 -18.64
C MET A 146 -2.77 12.87 -18.23
N GLU A 147 -2.23 12.46 -17.10
CA GLU A 147 -2.45 11.14 -16.50
C GLU A 147 -3.95 10.91 -16.27
N GLN A 148 -4.64 11.87 -15.70
CA GLN A 148 -6.10 11.85 -15.54
C GLN A 148 -6.84 11.95 -16.87
N ALA A 149 -6.33 12.71 -17.83
CA ALA A 149 -6.93 12.86 -19.16
C ALA A 149 -6.72 11.62 -20.04
N VAL A 150 -5.61 10.91 -19.91
CA VAL A 150 -5.39 9.58 -20.52
C VAL A 150 -6.35 8.55 -19.93
N ILE A 151 -6.64 8.64 -18.63
CA ILE A 151 -7.58 7.77 -17.94
C ILE A 151 -9.04 8.21 -18.14
N LEU A 152 -9.31 9.52 -18.19
CA LEU A 152 -10.67 10.10 -18.23
C LEU A 152 -11.04 10.74 -19.56
N GLY A 153 -10.11 10.79 -20.57
CA GLY A 153 -10.33 11.40 -21.89
C GLY A 153 -11.04 12.74 -21.81
N GLY A 154 -10.40 13.70 -21.26
CA GLY A 154 -10.66 15.10 -21.59
C GLY A 154 -12.00 15.72 -21.26
N ALA A 155 -12.74 15.25 -20.27
CA ALA A 155 -13.95 15.96 -19.85
C ALA A 155 -13.96 16.17 -18.33
N HIS A 156 -13.64 17.36 -17.91
CA HIS A 156 -13.90 18.10 -16.66
C HIS A 156 -12.63 18.61 -15.98
N SER A 157 -12.08 19.68 -16.52
CA SER A 157 -11.39 20.68 -15.69
C SER A 157 -12.05 22.04 -15.90
N ALA A 158 -13.07 22.27 -15.08
CA ALA A 158 -13.53 23.63 -14.80
C ALA A 158 -12.53 24.28 -13.83
N ALA A 159 -11.48 24.88 -14.35
CA ALA A 159 -10.76 26.04 -13.80
C ALA A 159 -9.59 26.41 -14.73
N GLY A 160 -9.83 27.32 -15.67
CA GLY A 160 -8.83 28.23 -16.21
C GLY A 160 -7.72 27.65 -17.07
N GLY A 161 -7.98 27.38 -18.34
CA GLY A 161 -6.96 27.12 -19.34
C GLY A 161 -7.57 26.68 -20.67
N SER A 162 -7.78 27.61 -21.58
CA SER A 162 -8.25 27.39 -22.94
C SER A 162 -7.38 26.35 -23.64
N LEU A 163 -7.88 25.14 -23.84
CA LEU A 163 -7.41 24.22 -24.85
C LEU A 163 -8.35 24.31 -26.02
N LEU A 164 -7.79 24.62 -27.16
CA LEU A 164 -8.44 24.76 -28.45
C LEU A 164 -9.40 23.58 -28.70
N ILE A 165 -10.66 23.90 -28.73
CA ILE A 165 -11.74 23.02 -29.18
C ILE A 165 -11.61 22.96 -30.71
N ASP A 166 -11.05 21.88 -31.21
CA ASP A 166 -11.22 21.54 -32.60
C ASP A 166 -12.49 20.72 -32.72
N ASN A 167 -13.36 21.18 -33.59
CA ASN A 167 -14.75 20.78 -33.79
C ASN A 167 -14.83 19.45 -34.57
N GLN A 168 -14.29 18.35 -34.02
CA GLN A 168 -14.56 17.00 -34.53
C GLN A 168 -14.61 16.00 -33.36
N GLY A 169 -15.81 15.51 -33.06
CA GLY A 169 -16.12 14.32 -32.27
C GLY A 169 -15.34 14.14 -30.97
N ILE A 170 -15.92 14.50 -29.84
CA ILE A 170 -15.39 14.15 -28.52
C ILE A 170 -15.29 12.62 -28.44
N GLU A 171 -14.12 12.05 -28.69
CA GLU A 171 -13.86 10.64 -28.40
C GLU A 171 -13.90 10.46 -26.88
N LYS A 172 -14.84 9.62 -26.44
CA LYS A 172 -14.93 9.23 -25.04
C LYS A 172 -13.66 8.48 -24.64
N PRO A 173 -13.17 8.68 -23.39
CA PRO A 173 -12.00 7.97 -22.90
C PRO A 173 -12.22 6.47 -22.93
N MET A 174 -11.26 5.77 -23.46
CA MET A 174 -11.28 4.31 -23.55
C MET A 174 -10.25 3.71 -22.59
N LEU A 175 -10.59 2.58 -21.99
CA LEU A 175 -9.65 1.70 -21.31
C LEU A 175 -9.90 0.27 -21.80
N GLY A 176 -8.98 -0.28 -22.56
CA GLY A 176 -9.22 -1.46 -23.36
C GLY A 176 -10.36 -1.19 -24.35
N ARG A 177 -11.40 -2.01 -24.34
CA ARG A 177 -12.60 -1.84 -25.15
C ARG A 177 -13.72 -1.02 -24.49
N TYR A 178 -13.52 -0.55 -23.26
CA TYR A 178 -14.57 0.08 -22.46
C TYR A 178 -14.52 1.59 -22.54
N GLU A 179 -15.64 2.24 -22.83
CA GLU A 179 -15.80 3.68 -22.68
C GLU A 179 -15.89 4.04 -21.20
N ILE A 180 -15.07 4.96 -20.72
CA ILE A 180 -15.11 5.46 -19.33
C ILE A 180 -16.11 6.60 -19.24
N GLU A 181 -17.03 6.52 -18.28
CA GLU A 181 -18.04 7.56 -18.06
C GLU A 181 -17.66 8.50 -16.90
N ARG A 182 -17.24 7.95 -15.76
CA ARG A 182 -16.82 8.71 -14.57
C ARG A 182 -16.08 7.86 -13.55
N GLU A 183 -15.34 8.49 -12.66
CA GLU A 183 -14.76 7.85 -11.50
C GLU A 183 -15.84 7.54 -10.45
N LEU A 184 -15.82 6.33 -9.89
CA LEU A 184 -16.69 5.89 -8.80
C LEU A 184 -15.99 6.03 -7.44
N GLY A 185 -14.67 5.84 -7.39
CA GLY A 185 -13.88 5.96 -6.18
C GLY A 185 -12.40 5.72 -6.44
N LYS A 186 -11.58 6.21 -5.51
CA LYS A 186 -10.13 6.06 -5.55
C LYS A 186 -9.66 5.38 -4.27
N GLY A 187 -8.83 4.35 -4.39
CA GLY A 187 -8.21 3.62 -3.30
C GLY A 187 -6.69 3.76 -3.32
N ALA A 188 -6.03 3.15 -2.34
CA ALA A 188 -4.57 3.22 -2.20
C ALA A 188 -3.80 2.65 -3.41
N MET A 189 -4.38 1.68 -4.14
CA MET A 189 -3.71 0.96 -5.22
C MET A 189 -4.28 1.24 -6.61
N GLY A 190 -5.28 2.12 -6.73
CA GLY A 190 -5.91 2.41 -7.99
C GLY A 190 -7.27 3.06 -7.86
N ALA A 191 -7.97 3.20 -8.96
CA ALA A 191 -9.28 3.82 -9.02
C ALA A 191 -10.31 2.85 -9.60
N VAL A 192 -11.59 3.10 -9.30
CA VAL A 192 -12.73 2.39 -9.88
C VAL A 192 -13.53 3.36 -10.71
N TYR A 193 -13.80 3.00 -11.96
CA TYR A 193 -14.54 3.80 -12.92
C TYR A 193 -15.86 3.14 -13.28
N LEU A 194 -16.87 3.95 -13.53
CA LEU A 194 -18.06 3.56 -14.29
C LEU A 194 -17.69 3.59 -15.76
N GLY A 195 -17.94 2.51 -16.45
CA GLY A 195 -17.71 2.43 -17.89
C GLY A 195 -18.82 1.68 -18.61
N ARG A 196 -18.71 1.63 -19.93
CA ARG A 196 -19.65 0.93 -20.81
C ARG A 196 -18.90 0.12 -21.84
N ASP A 197 -19.32 -1.13 -22.05
CA ASP A 197 -18.91 -1.90 -23.21
C ASP A 197 -19.73 -1.42 -24.43
N PRO A 198 -19.12 -0.73 -25.42
CA PRO A 198 -19.85 -0.16 -26.54
C PRO A 198 -20.46 -1.21 -27.47
N LYS A 199 -19.84 -2.43 -27.52
CA LYS A 199 -20.32 -3.51 -28.40
C LYS A 199 -21.65 -4.08 -27.99
N ILE A 200 -21.92 -4.13 -26.68
CA ILE A 200 -23.15 -4.73 -26.12
C ILE A 200 -23.93 -3.77 -25.22
N SER A 201 -23.51 -2.50 -25.17
CA SER A 201 -24.12 -1.44 -24.35
C SER A 201 -24.25 -1.78 -22.87
N ARG A 202 -23.32 -2.60 -22.36
CA ARG A 202 -23.32 -3.03 -20.96
C ARG A 202 -22.58 -2.04 -20.09
N VAL A 203 -23.21 -1.62 -18.99
CA VAL A 203 -22.59 -0.82 -17.93
C VAL A 203 -21.71 -1.74 -17.08
N VAL A 204 -20.48 -1.31 -16.81
CA VAL A 204 -19.47 -2.05 -16.06
C VAL A 204 -18.79 -1.17 -15.02
N ALA A 205 -18.28 -1.78 -13.97
CA ALA A 205 -17.29 -1.16 -13.10
C ALA A 205 -15.89 -1.62 -13.54
N ILE A 206 -14.96 -0.68 -13.64
CA ILE A 206 -13.60 -0.97 -14.09
C ILE A 206 -12.64 -0.55 -12.97
N LYS A 207 -12.01 -1.54 -12.36
CA LYS A 207 -10.99 -1.31 -11.32
C LYS A 207 -9.63 -1.30 -11.98
N THR A 208 -8.86 -0.22 -11.80
CA THR A 208 -7.50 -0.08 -12.31
C THR A 208 -6.49 -0.26 -11.19
N LEU A 209 -5.33 -0.82 -11.53
CA LEU A 209 -4.18 -0.96 -10.63
C LEU A 209 -2.93 -0.48 -11.37
N ALA A 210 -2.24 0.48 -10.79
CA ALA A 210 -0.99 1.03 -11.31
C ALA A 210 0.20 0.21 -10.79
N LEU A 211 0.32 -1.05 -11.24
CA LEU A 211 1.35 -1.98 -10.75
C LEU A 211 2.78 -1.47 -11.00
N SER A 212 3.00 -0.75 -12.08
CA SER A 212 4.28 -0.14 -12.44
C SER A 212 4.72 0.99 -11.51
N GLN A 213 3.84 1.52 -10.65
CA GLN A 213 4.21 2.51 -9.64
C GLN A 213 4.85 1.89 -8.40
N GLU A 214 4.56 0.62 -8.12
CA GLU A 214 5.02 -0.08 -6.91
C GLU A 214 6.10 -1.13 -7.18
N PHE A 215 6.14 -1.68 -8.40
CA PHE A 215 7.02 -2.77 -8.79
C PHE A 215 7.80 -2.43 -10.06
N GLU A 216 9.03 -2.94 -10.18
CA GLU A 216 9.92 -2.68 -11.32
C GLU A 216 10.58 -3.99 -11.84
N GLY A 217 10.98 -4.00 -13.11
CA GLY A 217 11.72 -5.11 -13.73
C GLY A 217 11.02 -6.45 -13.63
N ASP A 218 11.78 -7.49 -13.28
CA ASP A 218 11.26 -8.88 -13.19
C ASP A 218 10.16 -9.04 -12.13
N GLU A 219 10.19 -8.22 -11.08
CA GLU A 219 9.16 -8.25 -10.04
C GLU A 219 7.80 -7.77 -10.57
N LEU A 220 7.79 -6.73 -11.41
CA LEU A 220 6.58 -6.23 -12.06
C LEU A 220 5.94 -7.30 -12.95
N GLU A 221 6.74 -7.98 -13.78
CA GLU A 221 6.24 -9.05 -14.65
C GLU A 221 5.65 -10.23 -13.84
N LEU A 222 6.31 -10.59 -12.73
CA LEU A 222 5.80 -11.62 -11.84
C LEU A 222 4.46 -11.22 -11.18
N VAL A 223 4.35 -9.96 -10.75
CA VAL A 223 3.14 -9.42 -10.13
C VAL A 223 2.01 -9.32 -11.15
N LYS A 224 2.29 -8.87 -12.38
CA LYS A 224 1.32 -8.86 -13.49
C LYS A 224 0.80 -10.25 -13.82
N ALA A 225 1.70 -11.22 -14.02
CA ALA A 225 1.31 -12.61 -14.30
C ALA A 225 0.42 -13.20 -13.18
N ARG A 226 0.71 -12.85 -11.94
CA ARG A 226 -0.10 -13.25 -10.79
C ARG A 226 -1.47 -12.58 -10.80
N PHE A 227 -1.52 -11.27 -11.11
CA PHE A 227 -2.76 -10.51 -11.23
C PHE A 227 -3.71 -11.14 -12.25
N PHE A 228 -3.25 -11.39 -13.47
CA PHE A 228 -4.08 -11.99 -14.50
C PHE A 228 -4.54 -13.40 -14.16
N ARG A 229 -3.71 -14.21 -13.52
CA ARG A 229 -4.08 -15.55 -13.04
C ARG A 229 -5.18 -15.48 -11.97
N GLU A 230 -5.07 -14.59 -11.01
CA GLU A 230 -6.09 -14.42 -9.97
C GLU A 230 -7.40 -13.88 -10.57
N ALA A 231 -7.31 -12.92 -11.50
CA ALA A 231 -8.48 -12.39 -12.22
C ALA A 231 -9.16 -13.48 -13.06
N GLU A 232 -8.42 -14.31 -13.78
CA GLU A 232 -8.94 -15.47 -14.52
C GLU A 232 -9.64 -16.46 -13.59
N THR A 233 -9.00 -16.78 -12.47
CA THR A 233 -9.56 -17.73 -11.49
C THR A 233 -10.85 -17.21 -10.88
N ALA A 234 -10.89 -15.94 -10.48
CA ALA A 234 -12.08 -15.29 -9.95
C ALA A 234 -13.17 -15.11 -11.03
N GLY A 235 -12.77 -14.89 -12.29
CA GLY A 235 -13.67 -14.75 -13.44
C GLY A 235 -14.48 -16.02 -13.77
N ARG A 236 -14.04 -17.18 -13.31
CA ARG A 236 -14.78 -18.46 -13.46
C ARG A 236 -15.92 -18.60 -12.45
N LEU A 237 -15.95 -17.76 -11.41
CA LEU A 237 -16.99 -17.85 -10.38
C LEU A 237 -18.31 -17.25 -10.90
N THR A 238 -19.39 -18.06 -10.85
CA THR A 238 -20.74 -17.61 -11.18
C THR A 238 -21.66 -17.92 -10.01
N HIS A 239 -21.98 -16.91 -9.21
CA HIS A 239 -22.82 -17.05 -8.03
C HIS A 239 -23.60 -15.75 -7.77
N PRO A 240 -24.88 -15.80 -7.31
CA PRO A 240 -25.68 -14.60 -7.08
C PRO A 240 -25.06 -13.61 -6.06
N ASN A 241 -24.28 -14.11 -5.12
CA ASN A 241 -23.64 -13.30 -4.08
C ASN A 241 -22.14 -13.03 -4.32
N ILE A 242 -21.65 -13.27 -5.54
CA ILE A 242 -20.27 -12.92 -5.96
C ILE A 242 -20.36 -11.98 -7.15
N VAL A 243 -19.50 -10.94 -7.18
CA VAL A 243 -19.40 -10.05 -8.33
C VAL A 243 -18.93 -10.82 -9.56
N THR A 244 -19.56 -10.59 -10.70
CA THR A 244 -19.16 -11.22 -11.97
C THR A 244 -18.04 -10.40 -12.60
N ILE A 245 -16.89 -11.03 -12.88
CA ILE A 245 -15.81 -10.45 -13.67
C ILE A 245 -16.09 -10.75 -15.13
N PHE A 246 -16.01 -9.73 -15.99
CA PHE A 246 -16.27 -9.85 -17.42
C PHE A 246 -14.97 -9.91 -18.23
N ASP A 247 -13.91 -9.22 -17.74
CA ASP A 247 -12.67 -9.06 -18.49
C ASP A 247 -11.55 -8.60 -17.57
N ALA A 248 -10.32 -8.88 -17.96
CA ALA A 248 -9.12 -8.32 -17.35
C ALA A 248 -8.12 -8.03 -18.46
N GLY A 249 -7.42 -6.91 -18.36
CA GLY A 249 -6.46 -6.49 -19.37
C GLY A 249 -5.44 -5.50 -18.83
N GLU A 250 -4.55 -5.11 -19.70
CA GLU A 250 -3.55 -4.08 -19.44
C GLU A 250 -3.58 -3.05 -20.56
N GLU A 251 -3.53 -1.78 -20.21
CA GLU A 251 -3.40 -0.68 -21.15
C GLU A 251 -2.60 0.45 -20.51
N HIS A 252 -1.60 0.96 -21.23
CA HIS A 252 -0.75 2.07 -20.79
C HIS A 252 -0.16 1.90 -19.38
N ASP A 253 0.42 0.72 -19.08
CA ASP A 253 0.95 0.36 -17.76
C ASP A 253 -0.09 0.26 -16.61
N LEU A 254 -1.38 0.32 -16.94
CA LEU A 254 -2.47 0.10 -16.00
C LEU A 254 -3.08 -1.28 -16.22
N ALA A 255 -2.98 -2.13 -15.23
CA ALA A 255 -3.76 -3.35 -15.19
C ALA A 255 -5.21 -3.02 -14.80
N TYR A 256 -6.20 -3.63 -15.45
CA TYR A 256 -7.61 -3.39 -15.12
C TYR A 256 -8.41 -4.69 -15.05
N ILE A 257 -9.49 -4.63 -14.27
CA ILE A 257 -10.54 -5.65 -14.22
C ILE A 257 -11.87 -4.96 -14.51
N ALA A 258 -12.58 -5.43 -15.55
CA ALA A 258 -13.94 -5.03 -15.84
C ALA A 258 -14.92 -6.02 -15.20
N MET A 259 -15.85 -5.52 -14.40
CA MET A 259 -16.77 -6.34 -13.63
C MET A 259 -18.19 -5.76 -13.64
N GLU A 260 -19.12 -6.51 -13.11
CA GLU A 260 -20.50 -6.10 -12.88
C GLU A 260 -20.56 -4.80 -12.07
N PHE A 261 -21.28 -3.80 -12.59
CA PHE A 261 -21.55 -2.59 -11.84
C PHE A 261 -22.63 -2.86 -10.79
N LEU A 262 -22.27 -2.66 -9.53
CA LEU A 262 -23.15 -2.89 -8.38
C LEU A 262 -23.77 -1.57 -7.92
N LYS A 263 -25.09 -1.57 -7.74
CA LYS A 263 -25.81 -0.50 -7.07
C LYS A 263 -25.71 -0.68 -5.55
N GLY A 264 -25.98 0.38 -4.80
CA GLY A 264 -25.89 0.37 -3.35
C GLY A 264 -24.52 0.82 -2.84
N THR A 265 -24.20 0.43 -1.63
CA THR A 265 -22.99 0.86 -0.90
C THR A 265 -22.32 -0.34 -0.22
N ASP A 266 -21.09 -0.16 0.23
CA ASP A 266 -20.43 -1.14 1.05
C ASP A 266 -21.01 -1.20 2.49
N LEU A 267 -20.62 -2.22 3.25
CA LEU A 267 -21.10 -2.39 4.62
C LEU A 267 -20.33 -1.55 5.66
N ILE A 268 -19.34 -0.73 5.27
CA ILE A 268 -18.59 0.11 6.23
C ILE A 268 -19.54 1.02 6.98
N GLN A 269 -20.51 1.65 6.32
CA GLN A 269 -21.46 2.57 6.94
C GLN A 269 -22.27 1.94 8.07
N TYR A 270 -22.36 0.61 8.13
CA TYR A 270 -23.13 -0.14 9.15
C TYR A 270 -22.23 -0.72 10.24
N THR A 271 -20.99 -0.28 10.36
CA THR A 271 -20.04 -0.71 11.38
C THR A 271 -19.97 0.25 12.59
N SER A 272 -20.67 1.36 12.56
CA SER A 272 -20.73 2.31 13.68
C SER A 272 -21.94 2.05 14.57
N LYS A 273 -21.80 2.27 15.89
CA LYS A 273 -22.89 2.09 16.87
C LYS A 273 -24.18 2.86 16.53
N GLN A 274 -24.04 4.01 15.84
CA GLN A 274 -25.14 4.86 15.44
C GLN A 274 -25.94 4.32 14.24
N ASN A 275 -25.34 3.40 13.47
CA ASN A 275 -25.91 2.94 12.20
C ASN A 275 -25.89 1.41 12.04
N LEU A 276 -26.07 0.68 13.14
CA LEU A 276 -26.13 -0.78 13.08
C LEU A 276 -27.41 -1.25 12.40
N LEU A 277 -27.26 -2.26 11.55
CA LEU A 277 -28.41 -2.97 10.98
C LEU A 277 -29.11 -3.84 12.04
N PRO A 278 -30.41 -4.09 11.88
CA PRO A 278 -31.10 -5.10 12.70
C PRO A 278 -30.39 -6.45 12.64
N ILE A 279 -30.24 -7.12 13.78
CA ILE A 279 -29.46 -8.38 13.90
C ILE A 279 -29.92 -9.44 12.89
N ASN A 280 -31.23 -9.56 12.64
CA ASN A 280 -31.76 -10.51 11.64
C ASN A 280 -31.25 -10.20 10.22
N LYS A 281 -31.08 -8.90 9.89
CA LYS A 281 -30.51 -8.50 8.59
C LYS A 281 -29.03 -8.80 8.52
N VAL A 282 -28.28 -8.51 9.58
CA VAL A 282 -26.85 -8.87 9.66
C VAL A 282 -26.67 -10.38 9.48
N LEU A 283 -27.50 -11.18 10.15
CA LEU A 283 -27.47 -12.65 10.01
C LEU A 283 -27.81 -13.10 8.59
N ASP A 284 -28.80 -12.47 7.93
CA ASP A 284 -29.13 -12.82 6.54
C ASP A 284 -27.98 -12.51 5.58
N LEU A 285 -27.39 -11.31 5.68
CA LEU A 285 -26.22 -10.95 4.89
C LEU A 285 -25.04 -11.88 5.17
N THR A 286 -24.73 -12.16 6.44
CA THR A 286 -23.63 -13.08 6.82
C THR A 286 -23.86 -14.50 6.29
N LYS A 287 -25.08 -15.01 6.31
CA LYS A 287 -25.45 -16.30 5.74
C LYS A 287 -25.16 -16.35 4.23
N ARG A 288 -25.58 -15.30 3.50
CA ARG A 288 -25.38 -15.18 2.05
C ARG A 288 -23.89 -15.07 1.70
N ILE A 289 -23.11 -14.33 2.51
CA ILE A 289 -21.65 -14.26 2.35
C ILE A 289 -21.02 -15.64 2.61
N ALA A 290 -21.38 -16.31 3.69
CA ALA A 290 -20.86 -17.65 4.02
C ALA A 290 -21.17 -18.68 2.91
N THR A 291 -22.35 -18.58 2.29
CA THR A 291 -22.74 -19.43 1.14
C THR A 291 -21.91 -19.11 -0.11
N GLY A 292 -21.72 -17.82 -0.42
CA GLY A 292 -20.87 -17.39 -1.52
C GLY A 292 -19.41 -17.82 -1.35
N LEU A 293 -18.87 -17.71 -0.14
CA LEU A 293 -17.53 -18.19 0.18
C LEU A 293 -17.43 -19.72 0.06
N ALA A 294 -18.44 -20.47 0.51
CA ALA A 294 -18.46 -21.92 0.35
C ALA A 294 -18.37 -22.33 -1.12
N TYR A 295 -19.10 -21.63 -2.01
CA TYR A 295 -19.02 -21.85 -3.45
C TYR A 295 -17.62 -21.50 -4.00
N ALA A 296 -17.05 -20.36 -3.61
CA ALA A 296 -15.70 -19.99 -4.06
C ALA A 296 -14.66 -21.02 -3.61
N HIS A 297 -14.71 -21.45 -2.34
CA HIS A 297 -13.78 -22.45 -1.78
C HIS A 297 -13.90 -23.81 -2.47
N SER A 298 -15.10 -24.22 -2.89
CA SER A 298 -15.30 -25.48 -3.66
C SER A 298 -14.74 -25.39 -5.09
N ASN A 299 -14.42 -24.17 -5.56
CA ASN A 299 -13.73 -23.90 -6.81
C ASN A 299 -12.26 -23.48 -6.59
N ASP A 300 -11.67 -23.84 -5.44
CA ASP A 300 -10.28 -23.55 -5.06
C ASP A 300 -9.92 -22.05 -4.99
N VAL A 301 -10.93 -21.18 -4.84
CA VAL A 301 -10.74 -19.74 -4.72
C VAL A 301 -10.92 -19.30 -3.27
N VAL A 302 -9.89 -18.73 -2.67
CA VAL A 302 -9.90 -18.12 -1.34
C VAL A 302 -9.85 -16.60 -1.49
N HIS A 303 -10.73 -15.89 -0.80
CA HIS A 303 -10.88 -14.42 -0.95
C HIS A 303 -9.73 -13.65 -0.30
N ARG A 304 -9.34 -13.99 0.93
CA ARG A 304 -8.22 -13.44 1.72
C ARG A 304 -8.35 -12.01 2.23
N ASP A 305 -9.41 -11.29 1.88
CA ASP A 305 -9.65 -9.92 2.33
C ASP A 305 -11.15 -9.67 2.59
N ILE A 306 -11.80 -10.57 3.34
CA ILE A 306 -13.19 -10.39 3.76
C ILE A 306 -13.26 -9.30 4.82
N LYS A 307 -13.98 -8.23 4.47
CA LYS A 307 -14.20 -7.04 5.31
C LYS A 307 -15.42 -6.27 4.80
N PRO A 308 -16.01 -5.36 5.61
CA PRO A 308 -17.19 -4.59 5.21
C PRO A 308 -17.05 -3.83 3.89
N ALA A 309 -15.86 -3.30 3.57
CA ALA A 309 -15.55 -2.59 2.33
C ALA A 309 -15.73 -3.45 1.06
N ASN A 310 -15.56 -4.76 1.19
CA ASN A 310 -15.62 -5.69 0.06
C ASN A 310 -16.98 -6.41 -0.06
N ILE A 311 -18.00 -5.94 0.68
CA ILE A 311 -19.38 -6.45 0.60
C ILE A 311 -20.29 -5.30 0.19
N MET A 312 -20.76 -5.36 -1.03
CA MET A 312 -21.72 -4.39 -1.57
C MET A 312 -23.15 -4.86 -1.29
N TRP A 313 -23.99 -3.98 -0.78
CA TRP A 313 -25.40 -4.25 -0.53
C TRP A 313 -26.27 -3.07 -0.99
N ASP A 314 -27.32 -3.39 -1.73
CA ASP A 314 -28.36 -2.45 -2.16
C ASP A 314 -29.64 -2.69 -1.33
N PRO A 315 -30.00 -1.80 -0.38
CA PRO A 315 -31.21 -1.95 0.42
C PRO A 315 -32.50 -1.94 -0.38
N ALA A 316 -32.51 -1.29 -1.56
CA ALA A 316 -33.73 -1.14 -2.38
C ALA A 316 -34.11 -2.46 -3.10
N THR A 317 -33.12 -3.20 -3.54
CA THR A 317 -33.32 -4.49 -4.25
C THR A 317 -32.98 -5.70 -3.40
N ASP A 318 -32.41 -5.48 -2.21
CA ASP A 318 -31.80 -6.48 -1.34
C ASP A 318 -30.71 -7.30 -2.04
N SER A 319 -30.12 -6.77 -3.10
CA SER A 319 -28.98 -7.39 -3.78
C SER A 319 -27.73 -7.25 -2.93
N MET A 320 -27.00 -8.35 -2.72
CA MET A 320 -25.73 -8.36 -2.00
C MET A 320 -24.69 -9.14 -2.77
N LYS A 321 -23.48 -8.59 -2.93
CA LYS A 321 -22.38 -9.26 -3.61
C LYS A 321 -21.04 -9.04 -2.91
N ILE A 322 -20.23 -10.09 -2.87
CA ILE A 322 -18.83 -10.06 -2.45
C ILE A 322 -18.00 -9.57 -3.62
N THR A 323 -17.13 -8.59 -3.40
CA THR A 323 -16.25 -7.97 -4.40
C THR A 323 -14.78 -8.25 -4.07
N ASP A 324 -13.89 -7.95 -5.01
CA ASP A 324 -12.42 -7.97 -4.81
C ASP A 324 -11.82 -9.34 -4.51
N PHE A 325 -12.34 -10.42 -5.11
CA PHE A 325 -11.71 -11.73 -5.06
C PHE A 325 -10.30 -11.70 -5.68
N GLY A 326 -9.32 -12.27 -4.99
CA GLY A 326 -7.98 -12.53 -5.52
C GLY A 326 -7.00 -11.35 -5.51
N VAL A 327 -7.47 -10.08 -5.46
CA VAL A 327 -6.61 -8.90 -5.51
C VAL A 327 -5.65 -8.81 -4.30
N ALA A 328 -6.07 -9.31 -3.15
CA ALA A 328 -5.27 -9.28 -1.92
C ALA A 328 -3.99 -10.13 -1.97
N ARG A 329 -3.93 -11.18 -2.82
CA ARG A 329 -2.72 -12.01 -2.95
C ARG A 329 -1.57 -11.30 -3.65
N ILE A 330 -1.89 -10.36 -4.52
CA ILE A 330 -0.91 -9.57 -5.26
C ILE A 330 -0.19 -8.65 -4.29
N THR A 331 -0.92 -8.10 -3.34
CA THR A 331 -0.46 -7.13 -2.36
C THR A 331 0.22 -7.76 -1.14
N ASN A 332 -0.22 -8.94 -0.72
CA ASN A 332 0.30 -9.62 0.47
C ASN A 332 1.58 -10.44 0.22
N ALA A 333 1.91 -10.79 -1.02
CA ALA A 333 3.12 -11.55 -1.35
C ALA A 333 4.38 -10.67 -1.47
N SER A 334 4.20 -9.38 -1.65
CA SER A 334 5.27 -8.40 -1.67
C SER A 334 5.28 -7.68 -0.31
N ARG A 335 6.29 -7.97 0.51
CA ARG A 335 6.66 -7.04 1.56
C ARG A 335 6.95 -5.73 0.86
N THR A 336 6.15 -4.69 1.12
CA THR A 336 6.50 -3.36 0.65
C THR A 336 7.94 -3.07 1.04
N ARG A 337 8.69 -2.35 0.21
CA ARG A 337 10.04 -1.85 0.50
C ARG A 337 10.15 -1.20 1.90
N THR A 338 9.02 -0.78 2.44
CA THR A 338 8.87 -0.13 3.76
C THR A 338 8.57 -1.11 4.90
N GLY A 339 8.40 -2.43 4.65
CA GLY A 339 8.06 -3.41 5.68
C GLY A 339 6.63 -3.29 6.23
N ALA A 340 5.79 -2.46 5.63
CA ALA A 340 4.40 -2.28 6.04
C ALA A 340 3.56 -3.52 5.69
N ILE A 341 2.72 -3.97 6.62
CA ILE A 341 1.73 -5.01 6.37
C ILE A 341 0.64 -4.41 5.49
N LEU A 342 0.59 -4.85 4.21
CA LEU A 342 -0.41 -4.39 3.26
C LEU A 342 -1.72 -5.17 3.52
N GLY A 343 -2.83 -4.46 3.69
CA GLY A 343 -4.15 -5.02 3.96
C GLY A 343 -4.87 -4.29 5.08
N THR A 344 -6.03 -4.79 5.49
CA THR A 344 -6.79 -4.26 6.64
C THR A 344 -6.59 -5.19 7.85
N PRO A 345 -5.49 -5.03 8.62
CA PRO A 345 -5.04 -5.98 9.63
C PRO A 345 -6.10 -6.44 10.63
N PRO A 346 -7.06 -5.59 11.06
CA PRO A 346 -8.07 -6.00 12.04
C PRO A 346 -8.96 -7.18 11.63
N TYR A 347 -9.06 -7.47 10.31
CA TYR A 347 -9.87 -8.60 9.81
C TYR A 347 -9.03 -9.83 9.42
N MET A 348 -7.71 -9.73 9.43
CA MET A 348 -6.83 -10.85 9.05
C MET A 348 -6.91 -12.00 10.04
N SER A 349 -6.81 -13.22 9.52
CA SER A 349 -6.74 -14.43 10.35
C SER A 349 -5.35 -14.62 10.96
N PRO A 350 -5.23 -15.38 12.09
CA PRO A 350 -3.95 -15.68 12.71
C PRO A 350 -2.92 -16.26 11.74
N GLU A 351 -3.33 -17.22 10.90
CA GLU A 351 -2.48 -17.86 9.90
C GLU A 351 -2.03 -16.91 8.80
N GLN A 352 -2.85 -15.91 8.41
CA GLN A 352 -2.45 -14.87 7.46
C GLN A 352 -1.34 -13.99 8.06
N LEU A 353 -1.50 -13.54 9.30
CA LEU A 353 -0.52 -12.71 10.00
C LEU A 353 0.78 -13.47 10.28
N ALA A 354 0.70 -14.77 10.50
CA ALA A 354 1.86 -15.64 10.69
C ALA A 354 2.53 -16.06 9.37
N GLY A 355 2.01 -15.64 8.20
CA GLY A 355 2.54 -16.03 6.89
C GLY A 355 2.40 -17.54 6.58
N GLN A 356 1.47 -18.21 7.24
CA GLN A 356 1.20 -19.63 7.07
C GLN A 356 0.29 -19.89 5.85
N LYS A 357 0.03 -21.17 5.56
CA LYS A 357 -0.87 -21.55 4.45
C LYS A 357 -2.30 -21.07 4.72
N VAL A 358 -2.78 -20.16 3.89
CA VAL A 358 -4.14 -19.62 3.91
C VAL A 358 -5.11 -20.55 3.20
N SER A 359 -6.24 -20.83 3.83
CA SER A 359 -7.32 -21.66 3.29
C SER A 359 -8.68 -20.95 3.39
N GLY A 360 -9.76 -21.58 2.96
CA GLY A 360 -11.12 -21.05 3.12
C GLY A 360 -11.50 -20.76 4.59
N GLN A 361 -10.88 -21.45 5.56
CA GLN A 361 -11.11 -21.18 6.98
C GLN A 361 -10.60 -19.80 7.42
N SER A 362 -9.62 -19.23 6.70
CA SER A 362 -9.16 -17.86 6.93
C SER A 362 -10.24 -16.82 6.59
N ASP A 363 -10.97 -17.03 5.49
CA ASP A 363 -12.11 -16.18 5.13
C ASP A 363 -13.24 -16.27 6.16
N LEU A 364 -13.45 -17.45 6.75
CA LEU A 364 -14.47 -17.66 7.78
C LEU A 364 -14.09 -16.99 9.10
N PHE A 365 -12.80 -16.91 9.43
CA PHE A 365 -12.32 -16.09 10.54
C PHE A 365 -12.61 -14.61 10.30
N SER A 366 -12.24 -14.09 9.14
CA SER A 366 -12.50 -12.70 8.74
C SER A 366 -14.00 -12.38 8.74
N LEU A 367 -14.85 -13.32 8.29
CA LEU A 367 -16.30 -13.22 8.35
C LEU A 367 -16.82 -13.18 9.81
N GLY A 368 -16.20 -13.93 10.72
CA GLY A 368 -16.47 -13.88 12.14
C GLY A 368 -16.15 -12.52 12.76
N VAL A 369 -14.99 -11.95 12.42
CA VAL A 369 -14.59 -10.58 12.80
C VAL A 369 -15.59 -9.55 12.27
N MET A 370 -15.98 -9.68 11.00
CA MET A 370 -16.95 -8.80 10.38
C MET A 370 -18.34 -8.91 11.04
N LEU A 371 -18.80 -10.12 11.35
CA LEU A 371 -20.05 -10.35 12.07
C LEU A 371 -20.01 -9.69 13.46
N PHE A 372 -18.92 -9.86 14.22
CA PHE A 372 -18.72 -9.17 15.49
C PHE A 372 -18.85 -7.66 15.31
N HIS A 373 -18.15 -7.08 14.34
CA HIS A 373 -18.17 -5.65 14.07
C HIS A 373 -19.57 -5.13 13.71
N LEU A 374 -20.29 -5.82 12.83
CA LEU A 374 -21.64 -5.44 12.40
C LEU A 374 -22.70 -5.55 13.49
N VAL A 375 -22.54 -6.42 14.51
CA VAL A 375 -23.51 -6.54 15.62
C VAL A 375 -23.15 -5.72 16.84
N THR A 376 -21.90 -5.25 16.96
CA THR A 376 -21.43 -4.50 18.14
C THR A 376 -21.09 -3.04 17.84
N GLY A 377 -20.75 -2.71 16.58
CA GLY A 377 -20.23 -1.40 16.20
C GLY A 377 -18.77 -1.19 16.60
N GLU A 378 -18.07 -2.25 17.01
CA GLU A 378 -16.68 -2.20 17.41
C GLU A 378 -15.89 -3.40 16.86
N LEU A 379 -14.60 -3.20 16.57
CA LEU A 379 -13.70 -4.30 16.23
C LEU A 379 -13.38 -5.13 17.49
N PRO A 380 -13.29 -6.46 17.36
CA PRO A 380 -12.96 -7.35 18.48
C PRO A 380 -11.52 -7.21 18.98
N PHE A 381 -10.61 -6.80 18.10
CA PHE A 381 -9.20 -6.57 18.41
C PHE A 381 -8.82 -5.15 18.02
N LYS A 382 -8.14 -4.44 18.91
CA LYS A 382 -7.70 -3.05 18.74
C LYS A 382 -6.34 -2.91 19.39
N GLY A 383 -5.37 -2.38 18.69
CA GLY A 383 -4.04 -2.18 19.29
C GLY A 383 -3.17 -1.26 18.45
N GLU A 384 -2.49 -0.37 19.13
CA GLU A 384 -1.36 0.39 18.64
C GLU A 384 -0.18 0.19 19.59
N PRO A 385 1.02 -0.11 19.12
CA PRO A 385 1.41 -0.27 17.70
C PRO A 385 0.88 -1.57 17.08
N MET A 386 1.06 -1.72 15.75
CA MET A 386 0.62 -2.87 14.95
C MET A 386 0.96 -4.23 15.58
N ALA A 387 2.13 -4.36 16.21
CA ALA A 387 2.56 -5.58 16.89
C ALA A 387 1.58 -6.01 18.00
N THR A 388 0.97 -5.06 18.71
CA THR A 388 -0.05 -5.34 19.73
C THR A 388 -1.31 -5.93 19.11
N LEU A 389 -1.78 -5.38 17.98
CA LEU A 389 -2.92 -5.91 17.24
C LEU A 389 -2.65 -7.33 16.74
N VAL A 390 -1.48 -7.56 16.14
CA VAL A 390 -1.04 -8.89 15.69
C VAL A 390 -1.03 -9.88 16.84
N TYR A 391 -0.46 -9.50 17.99
CA TYR A 391 -0.44 -10.35 19.20
C TYR A 391 -1.86 -10.68 19.69
N GLN A 392 -2.77 -9.71 19.71
CA GLN A 392 -4.16 -9.94 20.11
C GLN A 392 -4.87 -10.92 19.15
N ILE A 393 -4.75 -10.70 17.83
CA ILE A 393 -5.39 -11.57 16.84
C ILE A 393 -4.84 -12.99 16.93
N THR A 394 -3.55 -13.17 17.18
CA THR A 394 -2.93 -14.51 17.20
C THR A 394 -3.11 -15.24 18.53
N ASN A 395 -3.11 -14.54 19.67
CA ASN A 395 -2.97 -15.16 20.98
C ASN A 395 -4.14 -14.89 21.95
N GLN A 396 -4.89 -13.80 21.77
CA GLN A 396 -5.95 -13.45 22.70
C GLN A 396 -7.33 -13.86 22.20
N GLN A 397 -8.21 -14.24 23.13
CA GLN A 397 -9.63 -14.38 22.80
C GLN A 397 -10.26 -12.99 22.65
N HIS A 398 -11.24 -12.89 21.75
CA HIS A 398 -12.02 -11.67 21.59
C HIS A 398 -12.95 -11.45 22.80
N PRO A 399 -13.33 -10.22 23.10
CA PRO A 399 -14.32 -9.93 24.14
C PRO A 399 -15.67 -10.58 23.79
N ALA A 400 -16.47 -10.92 24.78
CA ALA A 400 -17.81 -11.40 24.53
C ALA A 400 -18.62 -10.36 23.77
N PRO A 401 -19.31 -10.67 22.65
CA PRO A 401 -20.13 -9.68 21.94
C PRO A 401 -21.15 -8.98 22.83
N THR A 402 -21.70 -9.69 23.81
CA THR A 402 -22.67 -9.16 24.81
C THR A 402 -22.07 -8.16 25.80
N SER A 403 -20.74 -8.15 26.00
CA SER A 403 -20.08 -7.13 26.81
C SER A 403 -20.01 -5.76 26.11
N VAL A 404 -20.07 -5.76 24.77
CA VAL A 404 -20.05 -4.56 23.93
C VAL A 404 -21.46 -4.12 23.55
N ASN A 405 -22.31 -5.08 23.16
CA ASN A 405 -23.71 -4.86 22.87
C ASN A 405 -24.57 -5.94 23.56
N PRO A 406 -25.19 -5.63 24.70
CA PRO A 406 -26.03 -6.56 25.49
C PRO A 406 -27.20 -7.18 24.70
N ASN A 407 -27.64 -6.54 23.62
CA ASN A 407 -28.75 -7.00 22.80
C ASN A 407 -28.39 -8.14 21.83
N VAL A 408 -27.11 -8.53 21.75
CA VAL A 408 -26.67 -9.63 20.86
C VAL A 408 -27.15 -10.97 21.42
N PRO A 409 -27.96 -11.75 20.65
CA PRO A 409 -28.44 -13.05 21.11
C PRO A 409 -27.30 -14.05 21.36
N ARG A 410 -27.48 -14.94 22.33
CA ARG A 410 -26.47 -15.96 22.69
C ARG A 410 -26.07 -16.85 21.50
N CYS A 411 -27.01 -17.21 20.61
CA CYS A 411 -26.72 -18.02 19.44
C CYS A 411 -25.79 -17.29 18.44
N VAL A 412 -25.85 -15.94 18.36
CA VAL A 412 -24.93 -15.14 17.55
C VAL A 412 -23.53 -15.18 18.16
N CYS A 413 -23.43 -15.06 19.50
CA CYS A 413 -22.15 -15.18 20.20
C CYS A 413 -21.49 -16.54 19.94
N THR A 414 -22.25 -17.64 19.93
CA THR A 414 -21.73 -19.00 19.63
C THR A 414 -21.16 -19.09 18.23
N ILE A 415 -21.83 -18.45 17.24
CA ILE A 415 -21.35 -18.42 15.85
C ILE A 415 -20.04 -17.64 15.75
N ILE A 416 -19.98 -16.44 16.37
CA ILE A 416 -18.80 -15.59 16.40
C ILE A 416 -17.62 -16.33 17.06
N ASN A 417 -17.84 -16.93 18.23
CA ASN A 417 -16.80 -17.66 18.96
C ASN A 417 -16.21 -18.77 18.09
N ARG A 418 -17.06 -19.58 17.44
CA ARG A 418 -16.61 -20.67 16.58
C ARG A 418 -15.90 -20.17 15.32
N ALA A 419 -16.38 -19.09 14.70
CA ALA A 419 -15.75 -18.51 13.52
C ALA A 419 -14.36 -17.94 13.83
N MET A 420 -14.18 -17.34 15.04
CA MET A 420 -12.94 -16.70 15.45
C MET A 420 -12.02 -17.61 16.28
N GLU A 421 -12.27 -18.92 16.34
CA GLU A 421 -11.37 -19.88 16.95
C GLU A 421 -9.98 -19.82 16.29
N LYS A 422 -8.93 -19.84 17.12
CA LYS A 422 -7.55 -19.84 16.63
C LYS A 422 -7.15 -21.21 16.10
N ASP A 423 -7.63 -22.26 16.77
CA ASP A 423 -7.45 -23.62 16.36
C ASP A 423 -8.33 -23.94 15.14
N LEU A 424 -7.69 -24.26 14.01
CA LEU A 424 -8.38 -24.59 12.76
C LEU A 424 -9.30 -25.81 12.90
N GLU A 425 -8.99 -26.74 13.83
CA GLU A 425 -9.84 -27.92 14.05
C GLU A 425 -11.17 -27.59 14.73
N LYS A 426 -11.19 -26.55 15.55
CA LYS A 426 -12.40 -26.07 16.25
C LYS A 426 -13.19 -25.07 15.43
N ARG A 427 -12.53 -24.36 14.51
CA ARG A 427 -13.16 -23.38 13.62
C ARG A 427 -14.12 -24.06 12.63
N TYR A 428 -15.01 -23.30 12.01
CA TYR A 428 -15.80 -23.78 10.88
C TYR A 428 -14.89 -24.32 9.76
N LYS A 429 -15.19 -25.50 9.27
CA LYS A 429 -14.46 -26.10 8.14
C LYS A 429 -14.93 -25.55 6.79
N THR A 430 -16.21 -25.21 6.69
CA THR A 430 -16.83 -24.71 5.47
C THR A 430 -17.81 -23.58 5.74
N GLY A 431 -18.01 -22.69 4.76
CA GLY A 431 -19.03 -21.64 4.83
C GLY A 431 -20.45 -22.20 4.98
N MET A 432 -20.72 -23.39 4.44
CA MET A 432 -22.01 -24.04 4.59
C MET A 432 -22.32 -24.46 6.03
N GLN A 433 -21.30 -24.89 6.80
CA GLN A 433 -21.49 -25.16 8.23
C GLN A 433 -21.89 -23.87 8.98
N MET A 434 -21.20 -22.76 8.70
CA MET A 434 -21.52 -21.45 9.30
C MET A 434 -22.91 -20.98 8.89
N ALA A 435 -23.26 -21.07 7.61
CA ALA A 435 -24.59 -20.71 7.12
C ALA A 435 -25.71 -21.54 7.78
N THR A 436 -25.48 -22.85 7.99
CA THR A 436 -26.42 -23.72 8.70
C THR A 436 -26.65 -23.28 10.14
N ASP A 437 -25.60 -22.95 10.88
CA ASP A 437 -25.71 -22.49 12.27
C ASP A 437 -26.38 -21.10 12.33
N ILE A 438 -26.16 -20.22 11.33
CA ILE A 438 -26.90 -18.96 11.21
C ILE A 438 -28.40 -19.21 11.03
N VAL A 439 -28.81 -20.15 10.16
CA VAL A 439 -30.23 -20.49 9.96
C VAL A 439 -30.86 -21.01 11.25
N LYS A 440 -30.16 -21.85 12.02
CA LYS A 440 -30.63 -22.30 13.33
C LYS A 440 -30.82 -21.14 14.29
N CYS A 441 -29.84 -20.22 14.35
CA CYS A 441 -29.90 -19.04 15.20
C CYS A 441 -31.07 -18.13 14.81
N GLN A 442 -31.32 -17.90 13.53
CA GLN A 442 -32.48 -17.12 13.06
C GLN A 442 -33.81 -17.74 13.50
N LYS A 443 -33.93 -19.08 13.48
CA LYS A 443 -35.14 -19.79 14.00
C LYS A 443 -35.31 -19.62 15.52
N ILE A 444 -34.23 -19.67 16.30
CA ILE A 444 -34.25 -19.43 17.75
C ILE A 444 -34.74 -18.02 18.03
N ILE A 445 -34.17 -17.01 17.40
CA ILE A 445 -34.56 -15.61 17.59
C ILE A 445 -36.04 -15.40 17.22
N ALA A 446 -36.52 -16.01 16.13
CA ALA A 446 -37.91 -15.93 15.71
C ALA A 446 -38.89 -16.58 16.72
N ALA A 447 -38.50 -17.70 17.34
CA ALA A 447 -39.27 -18.37 18.37
C ALA A 447 -39.34 -17.54 19.66
N GLU A 448 -38.21 -16.93 20.11
CA GLU A 448 -38.17 -16.06 21.29
C GLU A 448 -39.03 -14.81 21.11
N LEU A 449 -39.08 -14.23 19.90
CA LEU A 449 -39.94 -13.07 19.59
C LEU A 449 -41.45 -13.45 19.61
N LYS A 450 -41.82 -14.67 19.21
CA LYS A 450 -43.18 -15.16 19.25
C LYS A 450 -43.65 -15.49 20.69
N GLY A 451 -42.75 -16.01 21.54
CA GLY A 451 -43.03 -16.32 22.91
C GLY A 451 -43.14 -15.11 23.86
N ARG A 452 -42.70 -13.92 23.40
CA ARG A 452 -42.82 -12.64 24.13
C ARG A 452 -44.06 -11.81 23.77
N ARG A 453 -44.83 -12.23 22.78
CA ARG A 453 -46.15 -11.70 22.39
C ARG A 453 -47.27 -12.53 23.03
#